data_1a1a1dab829e24ae1bcd0de1a6cdd96a
#
_entry.id   1a1a1dab829e24ae1bcd0de1a6cdd96a
#
_cell.length_a   1.000
_cell.length_b   1.000
_cell.length_c   1.000
_cell.angle_alpha   90.00
_cell.angle_beta   90.00
_cell.angle_gamma   90.00
#
_symmetry.space_group_name_H-M   'P 1'
#
loop_
_entity.id
_entity.type
_entity.pdbx_description
1 polymer ?
#
loop_
_entity_poly.entity_id
_entity_poly.type
_entity_poly.pdbx_seq_one_letter_code
_entity_poly.pdbx_strand_id
1 'polypeptide(L)'
;MASIGQAGHRPDYRSSKDKDWHLALEQPADLVAVAGGDGTVAKVAKRLVQRDTPLTILPLGTANNIFKTLYRPTPIQDLIAGWATARRRSCDLGSVRGPWGNASFIESFGIGLLARMISDSDGRTSRAIPDPTTQPDAFFKQVAELTVTYPARHLKVVLDGRDLSGDYVLLEAMNTKFIRPNFCLAPEAESDDGLVDLVLLRSDERKRFVTYLAARAENPLEPGPFLARKGEHLHVEFQDRDVHIDDEVWREKDSSSFPSLSVVEVDVNGRALEFLVP
;
A
#
# COMPACT_ATOMS: atom_id res chain seq x y z
N MET A 1 -1.34 16.41 20.88
CA MET A 1 -2.17 17.64 21.07
C MET A 1 -1.36 18.78 21.69
N ALA A 2 -0.70 18.59 22.85
CA ALA A 2 0.07 19.66 23.49
C ALA A 2 1.14 20.27 22.57
N SER A 3 1.95 19.47 21.92
CA SER A 3 2.99 19.92 20.97
C SER A 3 2.45 20.73 19.79
N ILE A 4 1.26 20.36 19.28
CA ILE A 4 0.59 21.07 18.18
C ILE A 4 0.13 22.47 18.67
N GLY A 5 -0.47 22.54 19.86
CA GLY A 5 -0.86 23.81 20.46
C GLY A 5 0.34 24.72 20.79
N GLN A 6 1.45 24.16 21.25
CA GLN A 6 2.70 24.89 21.49
C GLN A 6 3.31 25.46 20.20
N ALA A 7 3.13 24.80 19.07
CA ALA A 7 3.53 25.30 17.75
C ALA A 7 2.56 26.36 17.17
N GLY A 8 1.57 26.81 17.93
CA GLY A 8 0.65 27.89 17.54
C GLY A 8 -0.57 27.43 16.74
N HIS A 9 -0.77 26.13 16.55
CA HIS A 9 -1.92 25.58 15.84
C HIS A 9 -3.11 25.35 16.77
N ARG A 10 -4.31 25.33 16.21
CA ARG A 10 -5.58 25.02 16.92
C ARG A 10 -6.11 23.66 16.48
N PRO A 11 -5.72 22.57 17.13
CA PRO A 11 -6.14 21.24 16.74
C PRO A 11 -7.57 20.92 17.19
N ASP A 12 -8.37 20.37 16.28
CA ASP A 12 -9.60 19.64 16.57
C ASP A 12 -9.34 18.15 16.38
N TYR A 13 -9.37 17.37 17.46
CA TYR A 13 -9.07 15.95 17.43
C TYR A 13 -10.32 15.10 17.24
N ARG A 14 -10.24 14.17 16.31
CA ARG A 14 -11.23 13.09 16.14
C ARG A 14 -10.52 11.75 16.02
N SER A 15 -11.11 10.72 16.62
CA SER A 15 -10.60 9.36 16.47
C SER A 15 -11.15 8.74 15.18
N SER A 16 -10.27 8.22 14.33
CA SER A 16 -10.69 7.48 13.11
C SER A 16 -11.44 6.17 13.42
N LYS A 17 -11.54 5.78 14.71
CA LYS A 17 -12.32 4.63 15.19
C LYS A 17 -13.76 5.00 15.54
N ASP A 18 -14.07 6.29 15.72
CA ASP A 18 -15.42 6.76 15.99
C ASP A 18 -16.31 6.55 14.77
N LYS A 19 -17.59 6.27 14.98
CA LYS A 19 -18.52 5.95 13.90
C LYS A 19 -18.61 7.06 12.84
N ASP A 20 -18.66 8.31 13.30
CA ASP A 20 -18.91 9.50 12.48
C ASP A 20 -17.64 10.35 12.26
N TRP A 21 -16.47 9.76 12.39
CA TRP A 21 -15.17 10.44 12.27
C TRP A 21 -15.03 11.24 10.95
N HIS A 22 -15.62 10.74 9.87
CA HIS A 22 -15.55 11.34 8.53
C HIS A 22 -16.29 12.67 8.43
N LEU A 23 -17.29 12.93 9.28
CA LEU A 23 -17.99 14.23 9.30
C LEU A 23 -17.07 15.38 9.73
N ALA A 24 -16.00 15.09 10.47
CA ALA A 24 -15.00 16.10 10.79
C ALA A 24 -14.23 16.60 9.56
N LEU A 25 -14.10 15.78 8.52
CA LEU A 25 -13.45 16.18 7.28
C LEU A 25 -14.32 17.11 6.42
N GLU A 26 -15.61 17.26 6.73
CA GLU A 26 -16.53 18.19 6.05
C GLU A 26 -16.40 19.62 6.60
N GLN A 27 -15.78 19.76 7.78
CA GLN A 27 -15.54 21.05 8.39
C GLN A 27 -14.33 21.73 7.72
N PRO A 28 -14.35 23.07 7.59
CA PRO A 28 -13.20 23.82 7.10
C PRO A 28 -11.95 23.58 7.96
N ALA A 29 -10.84 23.27 7.34
CA ALA A 29 -9.56 23.10 7.99
C ALA A 29 -8.43 23.51 7.03
N ASP A 30 -7.37 24.13 7.56
CA ASP A 30 -6.19 24.49 6.77
C ASP A 30 -5.29 23.28 6.51
N LEU A 31 -5.40 22.26 7.37
CA LEU A 31 -4.57 21.05 7.32
C LEU A 31 -5.29 19.88 8.01
N VAL A 32 -5.21 18.69 7.43
CA VAL A 32 -5.61 17.44 8.08
C VAL A 32 -4.37 16.67 8.50
N ALA A 33 -4.08 16.61 9.81
CA ALA A 33 -2.96 15.84 10.35
C ALA A 33 -3.42 14.44 10.75
N VAL A 34 -2.90 13.42 10.08
CA VAL A 34 -3.23 12.02 10.32
C VAL A 34 -2.19 11.40 11.25
N ALA A 35 -2.56 11.17 12.50
CA ALA A 35 -1.74 10.50 13.48
C ALA A 35 -2.04 8.99 13.49
N GLY A 36 -1.23 8.20 12.79
CA GLY A 36 -1.49 6.76 12.64
C GLY A 36 -0.53 6.06 11.69
N GLY A 37 -0.85 4.83 11.34
CA GLY A 37 -0.16 4.03 10.34
C GLY A 37 -0.85 4.09 8.98
N ASP A 38 -0.33 3.32 8.01
CA ASP A 38 -0.72 3.33 6.60
C ASP A 38 -2.23 3.14 6.40
N GLY A 39 -2.85 2.17 7.06
CA GLY A 39 -4.30 1.97 6.96
C GLY A 39 -5.13 3.16 7.44
N THR A 40 -4.67 3.92 8.47
CA THR A 40 -5.35 5.16 8.90
C THR A 40 -5.15 6.27 7.88
N VAL A 41 -3.92 6.40 7.36
CA VAL A 41 -3.60 7.38 6.32
C VAL A 41 -4.43 7.11 5.07
N ALA A 42 -4.44 5.89 4.56
CA ALA A 42 -5.23 5.49 3.39
C ALA A 42 -6.73 5.77 3.59
N LYS A 43 -7.28 5.41 4.75
CA LYS A 43 -8.69 5.63 5.10
C LYS A 43 -9.08 7.12 5.06
N VAL A 44 -8.22 8.00 5.59
CA VAL A 44 -8.48 9.46 5.60
C VAL A 44 -8.22 10.06 4.23
N ALA A 45 -7.11 9.72 3.58
CA ALA A 45 -6.72 10.25 2.29
C ALA A 45 -7.79 10.00 1.20
N LYS A 46 -8.33 8.78 1.13
CA LYS A 46 -9.41 8.43 0.19
C LYS A 46 -10.68 9.28 0.35
N ARG A 47 -10.87 9.96 1.49
CA ARG A 47 -11.98 10.89 1.73
C ARG A 47 -11.67 12.34 1.34
N LEU A 48 -10.40 12.65 1.10
CA LEU A 48 -9.92 13.99 0.74
C LEU A 48 -9.53 14.13 -0.74
N VAL A 49 -9.88 13.13 -1.54
CA VAL A 49 -9.64 13.16 -3.00
C VAL A 49 -10.27 14.41 -3.61
N GLN A 50 -9.50 15.14 -4.43
CA GLN A 50 -9.89 16.39 -5.10
C GLN A 50 -10.30 17.54 -4.14
N ARG A 51 -9.81 17.52 -2.89
CA ARG A 51 -9.98 18.63 -1.96
C ARG A 51 -8.68 19.43 -1.87
N ASP A 52 -8.82 20.74 -1.73
CA ASP A 52 -7.66 21.67 -1.59
C ASP A 52 -6.97 21.56 -0.21
N THR A 53 -7.61 20.93 0.78
CA THR A 53 -7.05 20.76 2.11
C THR A 53 -5.93 19.71 2.08
N PRO A 54 -4.68 20.09 2.35
CA PRO A 54 -3.57 19.14 2.35
C PRO A 54 -3.62 18.21 3.57
N LEU A 55 -3.01 17.04 3.40
CA LEU A 55 -2.75 16.11 4.49
C LEU A 55 -1.31 16.24 5.00
N THR A 56 -1.09 15.89 6.27
CA THR A 56 0.23 15.58 6.80
C THR A 56 0.18 14.32 7.63
N ILE A 57 1.27 13.58 7.67
CA ILE A 57 1.36 12.30 8.37
C ILE A 57 2.21 12.45 9.63
N LEU A 58 1.65 12.06 10.77
CA LEU A 58 2.40 11.80 12.00
C LEU A 58 2.55 10.27 12.12
N PRO A 59 3.74 9.71 11.83
CA PRO A 59 3.92 8.27 11.60
C PRO A 59 3.93 7.48 12.92
N LEU A 60 2.74 7.13 13.42
CA LEU A 60 2.55 6.39 14.67
C LEU A 60 2.22 4.91 14.44
N GLY A 61 2.24 4.44 13.20
CA GLY A 61 2.04 3.04 12.84
C GLY A 61 3.33 2.22 12.90
N THR A 62 3.19 0.93 12.62
CA THR A 62 4.31 -0.02 12.60
C THR A 62 5.16 0.11 11.33
N ALA A 63 4.54 0.11 10.16
CA ALA A 63 5.22 0.12 8.86
C ALA A 63 5.49 1.54 8.36
N ASN A 64 4.48 2.39 8.34
CA ASN A 64 4.53 3.77 7.84
C ASN A 64 5.13 3.87 6.42
N ASN A 65 4.68 3.01 5.52
CA ASN A 65 5.16 2.90 4.15
C ASN A 65 4.88 4.16 3.33
N ILE A 66 3.66 4.71 3.47
CA ILE A 66 3.25 5.96 2.81
C ILE A 66 4.15 7.11 3.28
N PHE A 67 4.39 7.20 4.60
CA PHE A 67 5.30 8.19 5.14
C PHE A 67 6.72 8.05 4.58
N LYS A 68 7.29 6.85 4.57
CA LYS A 68 8.63 6.57 4.06
C LYS A 68 8.79 6.88 2.56
N THR A 69 7.71 6.80 1.80
CA THR A 69 7.71 7.14 0.38
C THR A 69 7.66 8.65 0.16
N LEU A 70 6.82 9.36 0.92
CA LEU A 70 6.55 10.78 0.70
C LEU A 70 7.50 11.71 1.47
N TYR A 71 7.97 11.29 2.64
CA TYR A 71 8.75 12.12 3.57
C TYR A 71 10.18 11.61 3.72
N ARG A 72 11.07 12.52 4.06
CA ARG A 72 12.38 12.15 4.62
C ARG A 72 12.19 11.75 6.09
N PRO A 73 13.07 10.89 6.65
CA PRO A 73 13.07 10.61 8.07
C PRO A 73 13.19 11.91 8.88
N THR A 74 12.12 12.26 9.58
CA THR A 74 11.99 13.54 10.32
C THR A 74 11.30 13.26 11.66
N PRO A 75 11.85 13.74 12.79
CA PRO A 75 11.19 13.64 14.08
C PRO A 75 9.82 14.33 14.07
N ILE A 76 8.85 13.77 14.80
CA ILE A 76 7.47 14.28 14.82
C ILE A 76 7.41 15.75 15.28
N GLN A 77 8.25 16.15 16.23
CA GLN A 77 8.32 17.52 16.73
C GLN A 77 8.74 18.49 15.63
N ASP A 78 9.72 18.08 14.80
CA ASP A 78 10.22 18.89 13.69
C ASP A 78 9.20 18.94 12.54
N LEU A 79 8.46 17.85 12.29
CA LEU A 79 7.33 17.86 11.36
C LEU A 79 6.29 18.90 11.76
N ILE A 80 5.86 18.90 13.03
CA ILE A 80 4.86 19.84 13.54
C ILE A 80 5.37 21.27 13.48
N ALA A 81 6.61 21.53 13.90
CA ALA A 81 7.22 22.85 13.86
C ALA A 81 7.37 23.39 12.43
N GLY A 82 7.58 22.50 11.46
CA GLY A 82 7.78 22.84 10.06
C GLY A 82 6.51 23.12 9.26
N TRP A 83 5.31 22.86 9.78
CA TRP A 83 4.06 22.95 8.97
C TRP A 83 3.84 24.33 8.33
N ALA A 84 4.23 25.41 8.99
CA ALA A 84 4.06 26.76 8.47
C ALA A 84 4.93 27.07 7.23
N THR A 85 6.03 26.32 7.05
CA THR A 85 6.99 26.51 5.95
C THR A 85 7.08 25.29 5.01
N ALA A 86 6.29 24.25 5.29
CA ALA A 86 6.27 23.03 4.51
C ALA A 86 5.68 23.27 3.11
N ARG A 87 6.12 22.48 2.15
CA ARG A 87 5.63 22.53 0.78
C ARG A 87 4.52 21.50 0.53
N ARG A 88 3.66 21.78 -0.41
CA ARG A 88 2.70 20.82 -0.92
C ARG A 88 3.39 19.87 -1.90
N ARG A 89 3.14 18.59 -1.73
CA ARG A 89 3.55 17.52 -2.64
C ARG A 89 2.31 16.77 -3.09
N SER A 90 2.11 16.67 -4.37
CA SER A 90 1.04 15.87 -4.97
C SER A 90 1.28 14.38 -4.70
N CYS A 91 0.20 13.63 -4.63
CA CYS A 91 0.24 12.18 -4.59
C CYS A 91 -0.89 11.62 -5.46
N ASP A 92 -0.55 10.65 -6.25
CA ASP A 92 -1.48 9.93 -7.09
C ASP A 92 -2.34 8.96 -6.27
N LEU A 93 -3.44 8.54 -6.83
CA LEU A 93 -4.31 7.52 -6.27
C LEU A 93 -4.58 6.48 -7.35
N GLY A 94 -4.22 5.24 -7.09
CA GLY A 94 -4.60 4.14 -7.96
C GLY A 94 -6.10 3.91 -7.91
N SER A 95 -6.72 3.71 -9.06
CA SER A 95 -8.11 3.31 -9.22
C SER A 95 -8.14 1.88 -9.72
N VAL A 96 -8.93 1.03 -9.07
CA VAL A 96 -9.06 -0.37 -9.45
C VAL A 96 -10.52 -0.76 -9.58
N ARG A 97 -10.88 -1.29 -10.74
CA ARG A 97 -12.22 -1.81 -11.04
C ARG A 97 -12.14 -3.30 -11.24
N GLY A 98 -12.92 -4.04 -10.47
CA GLY A 98 -12.93 -5.49 -10.50
C GLY A 98 -14.27 -6.08 -10.05
N PRO A 99 -14.30 -7.37 -9.70
CA PRO A 99 -15.54 -8.04 -9.25
C PRO A 99 -16.18 -7.39 -8.02
N TRP A 100 -15.42 -6.63 -7.24
CA TRP A 100 -15.89 -5.84 -6.08
C TRP A 100 -16.49 -4.48 -6.46
N GLY A 101 -16.52 -4.12 -7.73
CA GLY A 101 -16.86 -2.77 -8.20
C GLY A 101 -15.63 -1.86 -8.29
N ASN A 102 -15.81 -0.58 -8.02
CA ASN A 102 -14.73 0.41 -8.02
C ASN A 102 -14.15 0.56 -6.61
N ALA A 103 -12.83 0.55 -6.55
CA ALA A 103 -12.06 0.85 -5.34
C ALA A 103 -10.85 1.72 -5.69
N SER A 104 -10.15 2.21 -4.68
CA SER A 104 -8.90 2.96 -4.87
C SER A 104 -7.86 2.52 -3.86
N PHE A 105 -6.58 2.70 -4.22
CA PHE A 105 -5.45 2.42 -3.36
C PHE A 105 -4.46 3.59 -3.36
N ILE A 106 -3.78 3.77 -2.25
CA ILE A 106 -2.68 4.73 -2.10
C ILE A 106 -1.32 4.03 -2.06
N GLU A 107 -1.28 2.76 -1.60
CA GLU A 107 -0.06 1.96 -1.58
C GLU A 107 0.02 1.04 -2.79
N SER A 108 -0.88 0.06 -2.88
CA SER A 108 -0.87 -0.92 -3.97
C SER A 108 -2.18 -1.69 -4.12
N PHE A 109 -2.30 -2.30 -5.30
CA PHE A 109 -3.22 -3.41 -5.61
C PHE A 109 -2.39 -4.64 -5.94
N GLY A 110 -2.75 -5.80 -5.37
CA GLY A 110 -1.99 -7.01 -5.60
C GLY A 110 -2.79 -8.30 -5.67
N ILE A 111 -2.20 -9.28 -6.35
CA ILE A 111 -2.74 -10.63 -6.53
C ILE A 111 -1.67 -11.64 -6.11
N GLY A 112 -2.08 -12.65 -5.33
CA GLY A 112 -1.25 -13.81 -5.04
C GLY A 112 -0.57 -13.76 -3.68
N LEU A 113 0.74 -14.01 -3.64
CA LEU A 113 1.51 -14.29 -2.44
C LEU A 113 1.34 -13.27 -1.31
N LEU A 114 1.39 -11.96 -1.62
CA LEU A 114 1.28 -10.93 -0.57
C LEU A 114 -0.14 -10.80 -0.03
N ALA A 115 -1.15 -10.90 -0.87
CA ALA A 115 -2.54 -10.95 -0.41
C ALA A 115 -2.77 -12.15 0.53
N ARG A 116 -2.17 -13.30 0.22
CA ARG A 116 -2.19 -14.47 1.09
C ARG A 116 -1.46 -14.21 2.41
N MET A 117 -0.27 -13.62 2.35
CA MET A 117 0.51 -13.25 3.54
C MET A 117 -0.28 -12.29 4.45
N ILE A 118 -0.93 -11.26 3.89
CA ILE A 118 -1.78 -10.32 4.64
C ILE A 118 -2.93 -11.09 5.32
N SER A 119 -3.60 -11.98 4.60
CA SER A 119 -4.66 -12.84 5.13
C SER A 119 -4.21 -13.69 6.31
N ASP A 120 -3.03 -14.30 6.18
CA ASP A 120 -2.45 -15.17 7.19
C ASP A 120 -2.01 -14.35 8.43
N SER A 121 -1.44 -13.17 8.23
CA SER A 121 -1.03 -12.23 9.30
C SER A 121 -2.21 -11.67 10.10
N ASP A 122 -3.35 -11.46 9.47
CA ASP A 122 -4.57 -10.96 10.13
C ASP A 122 -5.36 -12.09 10.82
N GLY A 123 -4.82 -13.31 10.88
CA GLY A 123 -5.49 -14.46 11.49
C GLY A 123 -6.75 -14.92 10.74
N ARG A 124 -6.86 -14.55 9.45
CA ARG A 124 -8.03 -14.87 8.60
C ARG A 124 -7.95 -16.26 7.99
N THR A 125 -6.83 -16.94 8.17
CA THR A 125 -6.61 -18.32 7.73
C THR A 125 -6.20 -19.19 8.91
N SER A 126 -6.12 -20.50 8.70
CA SER A 126 -5.63 -21.44 9.71
C SER A 126 -4.10 -21.37 9.93
N ARG A 127 -3.38 -20.66 9.06
CA ARG A 127 -1.93 -20.48 9.14
C ARG A 127 -1.62 -19.09 9.66
N ALA A 128 -1.28 -18.98 10.95
CA ALA A 128 -0.84 -17.71 11.52
C ALA A 128 0.60 -17.39 11.10
N ILE A 129 0.85 -16.18 10.60
CA ILE A 129 2.20 -15.67 10.38
C ILE A 129 2.61 -14.85 11.61
N PRO A 130 3.83 -15.02 12.15
CA PRO A 130 4.34 -14.24 13.25
C PRO A 130 4.34 -12.74 12.96
N ASP A 131 4.23 -11.93 14.01
CA ASP A 131 4.32 -10.48 13.89
C ASP A 131 5.76 -10.07 13.54
N PRO A 132 6.00 -9.35 12.43
CA PRO A 132 7.33 -8.97 11.99
C PRO A 132 8.07 -8.03 12.95
N THR A 133 7.37 -7.36 13.86
CA THR A 133 7.97 -6.44 14.83
C THR A 133 8.47 -7.14 16.09
N THR A 134 7.81 -8.23 16.49
CA THR A 134 8.13 -8.97 17.70
C THR A 134 8.90 -10.25 17.43
N GLN A 135 8.73 -10.84 16.25
CA GLN A 135 9.32 -12.10 15.84
C GLN A 135 9.84 -12.06 14.39
N PRO A 136 10.77 -11.15 14.04
CA PRO A 136 11.19 -10.93 12.66
C PRO A 136 11.76 -12.17 11.98
N ASP A 137 12.63 -12.93 12.63
CA ASP A 137 13.25 -14.13 12.06
C ASP A 137 12.20 -15.21 11.72
N ALA A 138 11.27 -15.44 12.63
CA ALA A 138 10.18 -16.39 12.43
C ALA A 138 9.25 -15.93 11.30
N PHE A 139 8.98 -14.61 11.21
CA PHE A 139 8.21 -14.00 10.14
C PHE A 139 8.87 -14.23 8.77
N PHE A 140 10.14 -13.82 8.60
CA PHE A 140 10.83 -13.95 7.31
C PHE A 140 10.99 -15.40 6.88
N LYS A 141 11.28 -16.31 7.83
CA LYS A 141 11.34 -17.75 7.56
C LYS A 141 10.00 -18.27 7.03
N GLN A 142 8.90 -17.91 7.66
CA GLN A 142 7.59 -18.39 7.25
C GLN A 142 7.12 -17.80 5.93
N VAL A 143 7.44 -16.53 5.63
CA VAL A 143 7.19 -15.91 4.32
C VAL A 143 8.03 -16.60 3.23
N ALA A 144 9.29 -16.95 3.52
CA ALA A 144 10.13 -17.72 2.60
C ALA A 144 9.54 -19.11 2.30
N GLU A 145 9.09 -19.83 3.32
CA GLU A 145 8.40 -21.12 3.16
C GLU A 145 7.10 -20.97 2.35
N LEU A 146 6.32 -19.94 2.64
CA LEU A 146 5.12 -19.62 1.86
C LEU A 146 5.47 -19.33 0.40
N THR A 147 6.52 -18.55 0.13
CA THR A 147 6.99 -18.24 -1.22
C THR A 147 7.31 -19.50 -2.03
N VAL A 148 7.95 -20.49 -1.40
CA VAL A 148 8.30 -21.75 -2.06
C VAL A 148 7.05 -22.58 -2.37
N THR A 149 6.09 -22.62 -1.46
CA THR A 149 4.92 -23.50 -1.54
C THR A 149 3.69 -22.88 -2.21
N TYR A 150 3.63 -21.54 -2.29
CA TYR A 150 2.48 -20.85 -2.90
C TYR A 150 2.35 -21.22 -4.38
N PRO A 151 1.18 -21.64 -4.86
CA PRO A 151 1.01 -22.04 -6.26
C PRO A 151 1.15 -20.84 -7.20
N ALA A 152 1.93 -20.98 -8.26
CA ALA A 152 1.89 -20.03 -9.36
C ALA A 152 0.54 -20.12 -10.08
N ARG A 153 0.08 -18.98 -10.61
CA ARG A 153 -1.15 -18.88 -11.39
C ARG A 153 -0.86 -18.23 -12.72
N HIS A 154 -1.52 -18.72 -13.76
CA HIS A 154 -1.49 -18.02 -15.04
C HIS A 154 -2.30 -16.74 -14.95
N LEU A 155 -1.65 -15.60 -15.17
CA LEU A 155 -2.29 -14.30 -15.26
C LEU A 155 -2.15 -13.79 -16.69
N LYS A 156 -3.25 -13.34 -17.30
CA LYS A 156 -3.16 -12.50 -18.48
C LYS A 156 -2.94 -11.07 -17.99
N VAL A 157 -1.85 -10.47 -18.39
CA VAL A 157 -1.41 -9.14 -17.92
C VAL A 157 -1.08 -8.28 -19.12
N VAL A 158 -1.74 -7.15 -19.25
CA VAL A 158 -1.46 -6.17 -20.31
C VAL A 158 -1.22 -4.82 -19.64
N LEU A 159 -0.03 -4.24 -19.84
CA LEU A 159 0.34 -2.91 -19.35
C LEU A 159 0.56 -2.00 -20.56
N ASP A 160 -0.27 -0.97 -20.73
CA ASP A 160 -0.24 -0.02 -21.85
C ASP A 160 -0.17 -0.73 -23.23
N GLY A 161 -1.00 -1.77 -23.41
CA GLY A 161 -1.04 -2.57 -24.63
C GLY A 161 0.09 -3.60 -24.78
N ARG A 162 1.06 -3.62 -23.85
CA ARG A 162 2.14 -4.62 -23.86
C ARG A 162 1.72 -5.87 -23.11
N ASP A 163 1.75 -7.01 -23.78
CA ASP A 163 1.49 -8.32 -23.18
C ASP A 163 2.65 -8.75 -22.26
N LEU A 164 2.33 -8.99 -21.01
CA LEU A 164 3.21 -9.47 -19.95
C LEU A 164 2.68 -10.76 -19.32
N SER A 165 1.76 -11.46 -20.01
CA SER A 165 1.11 -12.66 -19.50
C SER A 165 2.11 -13.76 -19.13
N GLY A 166 1.78 -14.56 -18.13
CA GLY A 166 2.65 -15.63 -17.66
C GLY A 166 2.21 -16.27 -16.36
N ASP A 167 3.05 -17.16 -15.84
CA ASP A 167 2.82 -17.87 -14.58
C ASP A 167 3.51 -17.13 -13.45
N TYR A 168 2.71 -16.51 -12.58
CA TYR A 168 3.16 -15.64 -11.51
C TYR A 168 2.79 -16.17 -10.12
N VAL A 169 3.64 -15.87 -9.17
CA VAL A 169 3.44 -16.08 -7.73
C VAL A 169 2.87 -14.82 -7.11
N LEU A 170 3.24 -13.66 -7.68
CA LEU A 170 2.89 -12.34 -7.18
C LEU A 170 2.78 -11.37 -8.36
N LEU A 171 1.76 -10.53 -8.30
CA LEU A 171 1.60 -9.32 -9.08
C LEU A 171 1.27 -8.19 -8.10
N GLU A 172 2.01 -7.08 -8.17
CA GLU A 172 1.74 -5.85 -7.42
C GLU A 172 1.79 -4.63 -8.33
N ALA A 173 0.69 -3.89 -8.40
CA ALA A 173 0.64 -2.56 -9.00
C ALA A 173 0.81 -1.54 -7.87
N MET A 174 1.98 -0.94 -7.78
CA MET A 174 2.41 -0.10 -6.67
C MET A 174 2.38 1.38 -7.03
N ASN A 175 1.95 2.21 -6.08
CA ASN A 175 2.02 3.66 -6.12
C ASN A 175 3.04 4.19 -5.08
N THR A 176 3.54 3.31 -4.22
CA THR A 176 4.57 3.60 -3.21
C THR A 176 5.74 2.64 -3.33
N LYS A 177 6.89 3.01 -2.75
CA LYS A 177 8.09 2.16 -2.77
C LYS A 177 7.95 0.88 -1.95
N PHE A 178 7.13 0.95 -0.91
CA PHE A 178 7.03 -0.08 0.11
C PHE A 178 5.61 -0.63 0.19
N ILE A 179 5.52 -1.89 0.57
CA ILE A 179 4.29 -2.57 0.95
C ILE A 179 4.50 -3.29 2.29
N ARG A 180 3.40 -3.52 3.03
CA ARG A 180 3.41 -4.26 4.30
C ARG A 180 4.23 -5.57 4.20
N PRO A 181 5.11 -5.87 5.19
CA PRO A 181 5.42 -5.09 6.40
C PRO A 181 6.61 -4.13 6.28
N ASN A 182 6.91 -3.55 5.19
CA ASN A 182 8.04 -2.72 4.75
C ASN A 182 8.89 -3.40 3.66
N PHE A 183 8.30 -4.23 2.83
CA PHE A 183 8.99 -4.73 1.65
C PHE A 183 9.17 -3.59 0.65
N CYS A 184 10.41 -3.26 0.33
CA CYS A 184 10.75 -2.30 -0.70
C CYS A 184 10.75 -2.99 -2.07
N LEU A 185 9.57 -3.15 -2.67
CA LEU A 185 9.43 -3.90 -3.94
C LEU A 185 9.63 -3.01 -5.17
N ALA A 186 9.30 -1.73 -5.08
CA ALA A 186 9.44 -0.75 -6.16
C ALA A 186 10.29 0.45 -5.69
N PRO A 187 11.61 0.30 -5.51
CA PRO A 187 12.45 1.36 -4.93
C PRO A 187 12.46 2.67 -5.73
N GLU A 188 12.18 2.59 -7.03
CA GLU A 188 12.13 3.74 -7.95
C GLU A 188 10.70 4.29 -8.14
N ALA A 189 9.72 3.81 -7.36
CA ALA A 189 8.36 4.31 -7.46
C ALA A 189 8.29 5.79 -7.04
N GLU A 190 7.55 6.56 -7.84
CA GLU A 190 7.25 7.96 -7.61
C GLU A 190 5.73 8.11 -7.52
N SER A 191 5.22 8.63 -6.40
CA SER A 191 3.79 8.70 -6.13
C SER A 191 3.09 9.91 -6.79
N ASP A 192 3.74 10.61 -7.72
CA ASP A 192 3.24 11.83 -8.37
C ASP A 192 3.60 11.90 -9.86
N ASP A 193 3.97 10.76 -10.48
CA ASP A 193 4.34 10.66 -11.90
C ASP A 193 3.19 10.18 -12.83
N GLY A 194 2.03 9.86 -12.26
CA GLY A 194 0.86 9.41 -13.01
C GLY A 194 0.93 7.95 -13.44
N LEU A 195 1.84 7.15 -12.89
CA LEU A 195 2.09 5.78 -13.28
C LEU A 195 1.95 4.82 -12.10
N VAL A 196 1.66 3.56 -12.38
CA VAL A 196 1.87 2.48 -11.42
C VAL A 196 3.19 1.77 -11.73
N ASP A 197 3.85 1.32 -10.69
CA ASP A 197 5.03 0.46 -10.77
C ASP A 197 4.58 -1.00 -10.64
N LEU A 198 4.52 -1.70 -11.77
CA LEU A 198 4.12 -3.11 -11.82
C LEU A 198 5.28 -4.02 -11.48
N VAL A 199 5.17 -4.71 -10.36
CA VAL A 199 6.11 -5.73 -9.88
C VAL A 199 5.52 -7.11 -10.13
N LEU A 200 6.29 -7.98 -10.77
CA LEU A 200 5.91 -9.34 -11.12
C LEU A 200 6.95 -10.32 -10.59
N LEU A 201 6.51 -11.37 -9.89
CA LEU A 201 7.35 -12.50 -9.48
C LEU A 201 6.92 -13.75 -10.24
N ARG A 202 7.74 -14.19 -11.19
CA ARG A 202 7.51 -15.43 -11.93
C ARG A 202 7.77 -16.66 -11.07
N SER A 203 7.20 -17.76 -11.47
CA SER A 203 7.36 -19.04 -10.77
C SER A 203 8.81 -19.52 -10.67
N ASP A 204 9.64 -19.22 -11.67
CA ASP A 204 11.07 -19.58 -11.74
C ASP A 204 11.98 -18.60 -10.96
N GLU A 205 11.45 -17.45 -10.55
CA GLU A 205 12.18 -16.42 -9.78
C GLU A 205 12.02 -16.54 -8.27
N ARG A 206 11.29 -17.55 -7.75
CA ARG A 206 11.04 -17.72 -6.29
C ARG A 206 12.31 -17.66 -5.44
N LYS A 207 13.39 -18.30 -5.92
CA LYS A 207 14.69 -18.31 -5.22
C LYS A 207 15.23 -16.89 -5.03
N ARG A 208 15.04 -16.03 -6.03
CA ARG A 208 15.44 -14.61 -5.97
C ARG A 208 14.70 -13.85 -4.86
N PHE A 209 13.41 -14.10 -4.74
CA PHE A 209 12.61 -13.50 -3.67
C PHE A 209 13.00 -14.04 -2.27
N VAL A 210 13.21 -15.36 -2.14
CA VAL A 210 13.68 -15.96 -0.89
C VAL A 210 15.04 -15.39 -0.46
N THR A 211 15.96 -15.18 -1.41
CA THR A 211 17.25 -14.52 -1.12
C THR A 211 17.05 -13.08 -0.64
N TYR A 212 16.14 -12.34 -1.27
CA TYR A 212 15.76 -11.00 -0.81
C TYR A 212 15.20 -11.00 0.61
N LEU A 213 14.32 -11.94 0.95
CA LEU A 213 13.74 -12.04 2.30
C LEU A 213 14.84 -12.27 3.36
N ALA A 214 15.86 -13.07 3.05
CA ALA A 214 16.99 -13.28 3.95
C ALA A 214 17.83 -11.99 4.12
N ALA A 215 18.16 -11.30 3.03
CA ALA A 215 18.88 -10.02 3.08
C ALA A 215 18.06 -8.95 3.82
N ARG A 216 16.75 -8.97 3.65
CA ARG A 216 15.81 -8.04 4.28
C ARG A 216 15.71 -8.23 5.79
N ALA A 217 15.90 -9.46 6.29
CA ALA A 217 15.98 -9.75 7.72
C ALA A 217 17.19 -9.05 8.39
N GLU A 218 18.29 -8.93 7.65
CA GLU A 218 19.53 -8.29 8.13
C GLU A 218 19.52 -6.76 7.88
N ASN A 219 18.99 -6.32 6.73
CA ASN A 219 18.93 -4.91 6.33
C ASN A 219 17.46 -4.47 6.09
N PRO A 220 16.86 -3.74 7.03
CA PRO A 220 15.49 -3.24 6.92
C PRO A 220 15.17 -2.34 5.72
N LEU A 221 16.13 -1.84 5.01
CA LEU A 221 15.96 -0.98 3.82
C LEU A 221 16.43 -1.67 2.52
N GLU A 222 16.75 -2.97 2.59
CA GLU A 222 17.17 -3.72 1.40
C GLU A 222 16.13 -3.57 0.28
N PRO A 223 16.51 -3.08 -0.90
CA PRO A 223 15.59 -2.97 -2.03
C PRO A 223 15.25 -4.35 -2.59
N GLY A 224 14.03 -4.51 -3.06
CA GLY A 224 13.59 -5.71 -3.74
C GLY A 224 14.38 -5.96 -5.03
N PRO A 225 14.58 -7.22 -5.38
CA PRO A 225 15.36 -7.59 -6.56
C PRO A 225 14.56 -7.43 -7.87
N PHE A 226 13.44 -6.71 -7.83
CA PHE A 226 12.52 -6.61 -8.95
C PHE A 226 12.82 -5.37 -9.80
N LEU A 227 12.67 -5.54 -11.10
CA LEU A 227 12.57 -4.42 -12.02
C LEU A 227 11.09 -4.12 -12.22
N ALA A 228 10.60 -3.08 -11.55
CA ALA A 228 9.25 -2.60 -11.75
C ALA A 228 9.08 -2.05 -13.19
N ARG A 229 7.89 -2.22 -13.75
CA ARG A 229 7.52 -1.67 -15.05
C ARG A 229 6.49 -0.59 -14.84
N LYS A 230 6.78 0.63 -15.27
CA LYS A 230 5.86 1.75 -15.16
C LYS A 230 4.83 1.73 -16.29
N GLY A 231 3.60 2.10 -15.97
CA GLY A 231 2.51 2.25 -16.94
C GLY A 231 1.28 2.93 -16.36
N GLU A 232 0.42 3.42 -17.25
CA GLU A 232 -0.80 4.16 -16.90
C GLU A 232 -2.01 3.21 -16.75
N HIS A 233 -2.11 2.20 -17.63
CA HIS A 233 -3.26 1.31 -17.72
C HIS A 233 -2.83 -0.15 -17.60
N LEU A 234 -3.31 -0.82 -16.55
CA LEU A 234 -3.06 -2.24 -16.33
C LEU A 234 -4.36 -3.03 -16.42
N HIS A 235 -4.39 -4.00 -17.33
CA HIS A 235 -5.46 -4.99 -17.45
C HIS A 235 -4.97 -6.35 -16.96
N VAL A 236 -5.73 -7.01 -16.07
CA VAL A 236 -5.41 -8.34 -15.55
C VAL A 236 -6.62 -9.25 -15.61
N GLU A 237 -6.45 -10.44 -16.23
CA GLU A 237 -7.42 -11.54 -16.14
C GLU A 237 -6.80 -12.67 -15.30
N PHE A 238 -7.55 -13.19 -14.32
CA PHE A 238 -7.03 -14.17 -13.37
C PHE A 238 -8.11 -15.06 -12.76
N GLN A 239 -7.67 -16.18 -12.19
CA GLN A 239 -8.50 -17.15 -11.47
C GLN A 239 -7.94 -17.38 -10.06
N ASP A 240 -7.74 -16.32 -9.29
CA ASP A 240 -7.20 -16.39 -7.94
C ASP A 240 -8.18 -15.77 -6.94
N ARG A 241 -8.03 -16.15 -5.66
CA ARG A 241 -8.83 -15.64 -4.55
C ARG A 241 -8.03 -14.75 -3.60
N ASP A 242 -6.71 -14.77 -3.74
CA ASP A 242 -5.82 -13.98 -2.91
C ASP A 242 -5.57 -12.63 -3.60
N VAL A 243 -6.41 -11.64 -3.26
CA VAL A 243 -6.37 -10.28 -3.80
C VAL A 243 -6.40 -9.29 -2.65
N HIS A 244 -5.62 -8.21 -2.74
CA HIS A 244 -5.68 -7.12 -1.78
C HIS A 244 -5.70 -5.74 -2.46
N ILE A 245 -6.23 -4.76 -1.75
CA ILE A 245 -6.24 -3.35 -2.10
C ILE A 245 -5.78 -2.60 -0.86
N ASP A 246 -4.60 -1.98 -0.90
CA ASP A 246 -3.88 -1.54 0.30
C ASP A 246 -3.77 -2.69 1.33
N ASP A 247 -4.11 -2.46 2.60
CA ASP A 247 -4.10 -3.48 3.65
C ASP A 247 -5.36 -4.37 3.67
N GLU A 248 -6.33 -4.15 2.79
CA GLU A 248 -7.60 -4.87 2.80
C GLU A 248 -7.57 -6.04 1.82
N VAL A 249 -7.70 -7.26 2.35
CA VAL A 249 -7.86 -8.46 1.52
C VAL A 249 -9.30 -8.54 1.04
N TRP A 250 -9.48 -8.60 -0.27
CA TRP A 250 -10.78 -8.82 -0.87
C TRP A 250 -11.18 -10.28 -0.77
N ARG A 251 -12.43 -10.51 -0.33
CA ARG A 251 -13.06 -11.83 -0.30
C ARG A 251 -14.51 -11.68 -0.71
N GLU A 252 -14.95 -12.53 -1.58
CA GLU A 252 -16.37 -12.66 -1.83
C GLU A 252 -17.08 -13.24 -0.59
N LYS A 253 -18.18 -12.64 -0.18
CA LYS A 253 -18.94 -13.04 1.02
C LYS A 253 -19.54 -14.45 0.92
N ASP A 254 -19.71 -14.94 -0.31
CA ASP A 254 -20.20 -16.29 -0.61
C ASP A 254 -19.19 -17.06 -1.48
N SER A 255 -18.55 -18.04 -0.88
CA SER A 255 -17.53 -18.88 -1.53
C SER A 255 -18.03 -19.73 -2.72
N SER A 256 -19.34 -19.69 -3.00
CA SER A 256 -19.99 -20.45 -4.09
C SER A 256 -20.02 -19.74 -5.44
N SER A 257 -19.68 -18.45 -5.52
CA SER A 257 -19.85 -17.60 -6.71
C SER A 257 -18.60 -16.86 -7.17
N PHE A 258 -17.40 -17.32 -6.82
CA PHE A 258 -16.18 -16.76 -7.44
C PHE A 258 -16.28 -16.97 -8.95
N PRO A 259 -16.24 -15.90 -9.78
CA PRO A 259 -16.29 -16.10 -11.22
C PRO A 259 -15.12 -16.99 -11.64
N SER A 260 -15.38 -17.86 -12.59
CA SER A 260 -14.33 -18.75 -13.15
C SER A 260 -13.17 -17.95 -13.75
N LEU A 261 -13.37 -16.67 -14.04
CA LEU A 261 -12.40 -15.71 -14.51
C LEU A 261 -12.78 -14.33 -13.97
N SER A 262 -11.86 -13.66 -13.32
CA SER A 262 -11.98 -12.28 -12.86
C SER A 262 -11.19 -11.36 -13.78
N VAL A 263 -11.73 -10.17 -14.05
CA VAL A 263 -11.07 -9.12 -14.81
C VAL A 263 -10.93 -7.91 -13.93
N VAL A 264 -9.73 -7.32 -13.93
CA VAL A 264 -9.42 -6.09 -13.20
C VAL A 264 -8.76 -5.10 -14.15
N GLU A 265 -9.23 -3.86 -14.06
CA GLU A 265 -8.61 -2.69 -14.68
C GLU A 265 -8.03 -1.80 -13.59
N VAL A 266 -6.78 -1.41 -13.76
CA VAL A 266 -6.10 -0.45 -12.87
C VAL A 266 -5.69 0.77 -13.69
N ASP A 267 -6.08 1.93 -13.17
CA ASP A 267 -5.74 3.24 -13.72
C ASP A 267 -5.14 4.12 -12.64
N VAL A 268 -4.45 5.19 -13.02
CA VAL A 268 -3.92 6.18 -12.08
C VAL A 268 -4.71 7.47 -12.17
N ASN A 269 -5.21 7.95 -11.03
CA ASN A 269 -5.74 9.29 -10.89
C ASN A 269 -4.61 10.21 -10.40
N GLY A 270 -3.95 10.85 -11.35
CA GLY A 270 -2.79 11.67 -11.09
C GLY A 270 -3.10 12.89 -10.24
N ARG A 271 -2.24 13.18 -9.25
CA ARG A 271 -2.33 14.34 -8.35
C ARG A 271 -3.65 14.45 -7.60
N ALA A 272 -4.22 13.31 -7.24
CA ALA A 272 -5.52 13.23 -6.58
C ALA A 272 -5.53 13.74 -5.14
N LEU A 273 -4.36 13.78 -4.51
CA LEU A 273 -4.14 14.16 -3.11
C LEU A 273 -2.99 15.14 -3.00
N GLU A 274 -2.99 15.95 -1.94
CA GLU A 274 -1.88 16.83 -1.59
C GLU A 274 -1.40 16.53 -0.17
N PHE A 275 -0.10 16.31 -0.02
CA PHE A 275 0.56 16.15 1.27
C PHE A 275 1.43 17.35 1.58
N LEU A 276 1.40 17.79 2.85
CA LEU A 276 2.30 18.82 3.36
C LEU A 276 3.58 18.15 3.86
N VAL A 277 4.68 18.38 3.14
CA VAL A 277 5.99 17.78 3.44
C VAL A 277 7.02 18.86 3.73
N PRO A 278 7.99 18.62 4.67
CA PRO A 278 9.05 19.57 5.03
C PRO A 278 9.92 20.00 3.86
#